data_0ab82c843e3c235ff71c404889106c62
#
_entry.id   0ab82c843e3c235ff71c404889106c62
#
_cell.length_a   1.000
_cell.length_b   1.000
_cell.length_c   1.000
_cell.angle_alpha   90.00
_cell.angle_beta   90.00
_cell.angle_gamma   90.00
#
_symmetry.space_group_name_H-M   'P 1'
#
loop_
_entity.id
_entity.type
_entity.pdbx_description
1 polymer ?
#
loop_
_entity_poly.entity_id
_entity_poly.type
_entity_poly.pdbx_seq_one_letter_code
_entity_poly.pdbx_strand_id
1 'polypeptide(L)'
;GIWWKIVADRKVKTMFSSPTAIRVLKKQDPAYMKAHDVSTLQYLFLAGEPLDEPTARWASDSLGVAIVDNYWQTETGWPILSAQPGVEETPRKFGSPSFPVYGYDVRLVNEATGADAGTDEKGVLMIAPPLPPGCMTTVWGDDERFVKTYFSTFRDRMLYSTFDWATRDKDGYYFVLGRTDDVINVAGHRLGTREIEEAVQAHSGVAEVAV
;
A
#
# COMPACT_ATOMS: atom_id res chain seq x y z
N GLY A 1 -14.06 19.71 11.35
CA GLY A 1 -13.25 20.25 11.31
C GLY A 1 -11.92 20.78 10.85
N ILE A 2 -10.89 20.63 11.70
CA ILE A 2 -9.58 21.30 11.45
C ILE A 2 -8.93 20.92 10.12
N TRP A 3 -9.02 19.67 9.70
CA TRP A 3 -8.43 19.21 8.44
C TRP A 3 -9.03 19.96 7.24
N TRP A 4 -10.35 20.04 7.19
CA TRP A 4 -11.06 20.73 6.10
C TRP A 4 -10.81 22.22 6.10
N LYS A 5 -10.68 22.81 7.32
CA LYS A 5 -10.25 24.19 7.46
C LYS A 5 -8.86 24.44 6.88
N ILE A 6 -7.89 23.56 7.15
CA ILE A 6 -6.54 23.68 6.59
C ILE A 6 -6.58 23.55 5.07
N VAL A 7 -7.35 22.60 4.53
CA VAL A 7 -7.50 22.44 3.07
C VAL A 7 -8.02 23.73 2.44
N ALA A 8 -9.06 24.31 3.01
CA ALA A 8 -9.67 25.55 2.51
C ALA A 8 -8.74 26.75 2.63
N ASP A 9 -8.18 27.00 3.85
CA ASP A 9 -7.35 28.17 4.14
C ASP A 9 -6.06 28.19 3.33
N ARG A 10 -5.47 27.00 3.10
CA ARG A 10 -4.19 26.85 2.39
C ARG A 10 -4.33 26.47 0.92
N LYS A 11 -5.58 26.32 0.44
CA LYS A 11 -5.88 25.90 -0.93
C LYS A 11 -5.11 24.64 -1.32
N VAL A 12 -5.17 23.64 -0.45
CA VAL A 12 -4.43 22.38 -0.59
C VAL A 12 -4.92 21.67 -1.86
N LYS A 13 -3.98 21.25 -2.71
CA LYS A 13 -4.26 20.47 -3.93
C LYS A 13 -4.09 18.98 -3.72
N THR A 14 -3.13 18.60 -2.88
CA THR A 14 -2.80 17.20 -2.60
C THR A 14 -2.76 16.99 -1.09
N MET A 15 -3.47 15.97 -0.65
CA MET A 15 -3.48 15.53 0.75
C MET A 15 -2.90 14.13 0.83
N PHE A 16 -2.06 13.88 1.84
CA PHE A 16 -1.53 12.56 2.15
C PHE A 16 -1.98 12.15 3.55
N SER A 17 -2.48 10.92 3.70
CA SER A 17 -3.02 10.42 4.96
C SER A 17 -2.94 8.90 5.05
N SER A 18 -3.57 8.33 6.09
CA SER A 18 -3.77 6.89 6.23
C SER A 18 -5.25 6.50 6.08
N PRO A 19 -5.55 5.27 5.66
CA PRO A 19 -6.92 4.73 5.64
C PRO A 19 -7.64 4.86 6.99
N THR A 20 -6.97 4.55 8.11
CA THR A 20 -7.55 4.71 9.46
C THR A 20 -7.98 6.15 9.74
N ALA A 21 -7.16 7.14 9.39
CA ALA A 21 -7.54 8.53 9.57
C ALA A 21 -8.78 8.90 8.75
N ILE A 22 -8.89 8.39 7.53
CA ILE A 22 -10.07 8.60 6.67
C ILE A 22 -11.30 7.89 7.25
N ARG A 23 -11.16 6.66 7.78
CA ARG A 23 -12.27 5.95 8.48
C ARG A 23 -12.78 6.75 9.67
N VAL A 24 -11.89 7.38 10.45
CA VAL A 24 -12.28 8.28 11.55
C VAL A 24 -13.04 9.50 11.01
N LEU A 25 -12.57 10.12 9.94
CA LEU A 25 -13.26 11.26 9.32
C LEU A 25 -14.63 10.88 8.76
N LYS A 26 -14.76 9.70 8.16
CA LYS A 26 -16.02 9.15 7.65
C LYS A 26 -17.09 9.02 8.73
N LYS A 27 -16.70 8.73 9.98
CA LYS A 27 -17.61 8.62 11.13
C LYS A 27 -18.04 9.96 11.72
N GLN A 28 -17.43 11.09 11.28
CA GLN A 28 -17.76 12.41 11.79
C GLN A 28 -19.00 12.99 11.08
N ASP A 29 -19.63 14.01 11.72
CA ASP A 29 -20.73 14.75 11.11
C ASP A 29 -20.25 15.39 9.79
N PRO A 30 -20.90 15.09 8.65
CA PRO A 30 -20.57 15.70 7.36
C PRO A 30 -20.61 17.23 7.35
N ALA A 31 -21.31 17.84 8.27
CA ALA A 31 -21.37 19.29 8.41
C ALA A 31 -19.98 19.90 8.65
N TYR A 32 -19.08 19.20 9.35
CA TYR A 32 -17.71 19.67 9.54
C TYR A 32 -16.90 19.81 8.25
N MET A 33 -17.16 18.97 7.26
CA MET A 33 -16.53 19.09 5.94
C MET A 33 -17.23 20.16 5.10
N LYS A 34 -18.56 20.13 5.05
CA LYS A 34 -19.38 21.04 4.24
C LYS A 34 -19.24 22.51 4.65
N ALA A 35 -18.77 22.79 5.88
CA ALA A 35 -18.48 24.14 6.37
C ALA A 35 -17.25 24.79 5.71
N HIS A 36 -16.49 24.05 4.90
CA HIS A 36 -15.23 24.52 4.31
C HIS A 36 -15.21 24.26 2.80
N ASP A 37 -14.60 25.18 2.05
CA ASP A 37 -14.36 24.99 0.62
C ASP A 37 -13.14 24.12 0.39
N VAL A 38 -13.39 22.85 0.05
CA VAL A 38 -12.34 21.87 -0.27
C VAL A 38 -12.15 21.67 -1.77
N SER A 39 -12.74 22.51 -2.63
CA SER A 39 -12.74 22.37 -4.09
C SER A 39 -11.36 22.43 -4.74
N THR A 40 -10.35 22.95 -4.02
CA THR A 40 -8.97 22.97 -4.51
C THR A 40 -8.27 21.62 -4.41
N LEU A 41 -8.80 20.68 -3.61
CA LEU A 41 -8.22 19.34 -3.45
C LEU A 41 -8.44 18.53 -4.73
N GLN A 42 -7.38 17.96 -5.27
CA GLN A 42 -7.38 17.18 -6.51
C GLN A 42 -7.08 15.70 -6.25
N TYR A 43 -6.19 15.44 -5.29
CA TYR A 43 -5.72 14.10 -4.97
C TYR A 43 -5.67 13.85 -3.46
N LEU A 44 -6.13 12.67 -3.07
CA LEU A 44 -5.92 12.12 -1.74
C LEU A 44 -5.06 10.85 -1.86
N PHE A 45 -3.82 10.93 -1.40
CA PHE A 45 -2.90 9.81 -1.31
C PHE A 45 -3.05 9.12 0.04
N LEU A 46 -3.17 7.80 0.03
CA LEU A 46 -3.32 6.98 1.24
C LEU A 46 -2.25 5.89 1.27
N ALA A 47 -1.67 5.67 2.45
CA ALA A 47 -0.67 4.63 2.67
C ALA A 47 -0.58 4.20 4.14
N GLY A 48 0.24 3.18 4.40
CA GLY A 48 0.58 2.69 5.74
C GLY A 48 -0.22 1.47 6.18
N GLU A 49 -1.37 1.25 5.59
CA GLU A 49 -2.24 0.10 5.82
C GLU A 49 -3.13 -0.15 4.59
N PRO A 50 -3.75 -1.32 4.46
CA PRO A 50 -4.64 -1.58 3.35
C PRO A 50 -5.84 -0.64 3.30
N LEU A 51 -6.15 -0.16 2.11
CA LEU A 51 -7.31 0.68 1.86
C LEU A 51 -8.50 -0.19 1.44
N ASP A 52 -9.53 -0.23 2.29
CA ASP A 52 -10.79 -0.91 1.95
C ASP A 52 -11.60 -0.11 0.93
N GLU A 53 -12.29 -0.83 0.05
CA GLU A 53 -13.09 -0.22 -1.02
C GLU A 53 -14.21 0.71 -0.50
N PRO A 54 -14.99 0.37 0.55
CA PRO A 54 -15.99 1.27 1.10
C PRO A 54 -15.45 2.61 1.61
N THR A 55 -14.25 2.63 2.16
CA THR A 55 -13.59 3.86 2.59
C THR A 55 -13.09 4.67 1.41
N ALA A 56 -12.49 4.01 0.42
CA ALA A 56 -12.02 4.65 -0.81
C ALA A 56 -13.18 5.30 -1.58
N ARG A 57 -14.29 4.59 -1.76
CA ARG A 57 -15.49 5.11 -2.42
C ARG A 57 -16.07 6.30 -1.68
N TRP A 58 -16.28 6.17 -0.36
CA TRP A 58 -16.78 7.27 0.44
C TRP A 58 -15.90 8.53 0.30
N ALA A 59 -14.58 8.38 0.38
CA ALA A 59 -13.66 9.50 0.28
C ALA A 59 -13.73 10.14 -1.12
N SER A 60 -13.75 9.34 -2.18
CA SER A 60 -13.86 9.81 -3.56
C SER A 60 -15.18 10.56 -3.78
N ASP A 61 -16.31 9.97 -3.35
CA ASP A 61 -17.63 10.55 -3.56
C ASP A 61 -17.84 11.83 -2.73
N SER A 62 -17.35 11.83 -1.48
CA SER A 62 -17.53 12.95 -0.56
C SER A 62 -16.65 14.15 -0.88
N LEU A 63 -15.43 13.91 -1.37
CA LEU A 63 -14.45 14.96 -1.67
C LEU A 63 -14.41 15.33 -3.15
N GLY A 64 -14.96 14.49 -4.03
CA GLY A 64 -14.86 14.66 -5.48
C GLY A 64 -13.44 14.54 -6.02
N VAL A 65 -12.57 13.78 -5.35
CA VAL A 65 -11.14 13.69 -5.68
C VAL A 65 -10.72 12.28 -6.05
N ALA A 66 -9.61 12.19 -6.76
CA ALA A 66 -8.95 10.93 -7.03
C ALA A 66 -8.28 10.38 -5.76
N ILE A 67 -8.61 9.13 -5.41
CA ILE A 67 -7.93 8.41 -4.33
C ILE A 67 -6.77 7.65 -4.95
N VAL A 68 -5.57 7.84 -4.41
CA VAL A 68 -4.35 7.18 -4.84
C VAL A 68 -3.83 6.32 -3.69
N ASP A 69 -4.00 5.02 -3.82
CA ASP A 69 -3.41 4.06 -2.87
C ASP A 69 -1.92 3.95 -3.13
N ASN A 70 -1.12 3.86 -2.07
CA ASN A 70 0.33 3.77 -2.15
C ASN A 70 0.85 2.65 -1.27
N TYR A 71 1.81 1.92 -1.78
CA TYR A 71 2.56 0.97 -1.00
C TYR A 71 4.03 1.39 -0.89
N TRP A 72 4.52 1.47 0.34
CA TRP A 72 5.91 1.79 0.67
C TRP A 72 6.28 1.23 2.03
N GLN A 73 7.57 1.31 2.33
CA GLN A 73 8.13 0.96 3.63
C GLN A 73 8.99 2.13 4.12
N THR A 74 9.20 2.21 5.44
CA THR A 74 10.14 3.19 6.03
C THR A 74 11.52 3.09 5.38
N GLU A 75 11.95 1.87 5.09
CA GLU A 75 13.22 1.53 4.47
C GLU A 75 13.36 2.04 3.03
N THR A 76 12.27 2.24 2.34
CA THR A 76 12.32 2.72 0.94
C THR A 76 12.22 4.25 0.84
N GLY A 77 11.73 4.93 1.88
CA GLY A 77 11.63 6.39 1.96
C GLY A 77 10.71 7.04 0.93
N TRP A 78 10.16 6.25 0.01
CA TRP A 78 9.28 6.65 -1.09
C TRP A 78 8.39 5.49 -1.53
N PRO A 79 7.22 5.73 -2.12
CA PRO A 79 6.37 4.66 -2.63
C PRO A 79 7.08 3.74 -3.62
N ILE A 80 6.93 2.43 -3.39
CA ILE A 80 7.38 1.38 -4.32
C ILE A 80 6.32 1.19 -5.41
N LEU A 81 5.04 1.18 -5.00
CA LEU A 81 3.90 1.05 -5.90
C LEU A 81 2.98 2.26 -5.69
N SER A 82 2.59 2.91 -6.77
CA SER A 82 1.63 4.03 -6.77
C SER A 82 1.21 4.38 -8.19
N ALA A 83 -0.02 4.82 -8.38
CA ALA A 83 -0.35 5.62 -9.56
C ALA A 83 0.38 6.97 -9.50
N GLN A 84 0.79 7.49 -10.63
CA GLN A 84 1.60 8.71 -10.75
C GLN A 84 0.87 9.76 -11.60
N PRO A 85 -0.26 10.33 -11.12
CA PRO A 85 -1.12 11.20 -11.91
C PRO A 85 -0.44 12.50 -12.38
N GLY A 86 0.71 12.87 -11.79
CA GLY A 86 1.52 13.98 -12.27
C GLY A 86 2.39 13.66 -13.48
N VAL A 87 2.51 12.39 -13.85
CA VAL A 87 3.32 11.90 -14.98
C VAL A 87 2.41 11.33 -16.07
N GLU A 88 1.47 10.47 -15.68
CA GLU A 88 0.54 9.83 -16.60
C GLU A 88 -0.79 9.51 -15.92
N GLU A 89 -1.87 9.60 -16.68
CA GLU A 89 -3.19 9.17 -16.22
C GLU A 89 -3.34 7.66 -16.44
N THR A 90 -3.52 6.94 -15.33
CA THR A 90 -3.79 5.50 -15.35
C THR A 90 -5.12 5.21 -14.67
N PRO A 91 -5.96 4.30 -15.22
CA PRO A 91 -7.12 3.80 -14.51
C PRO A 91 -6.70 3.25 -13.15
N ARG A 92 -7.51 3.47 -12.12
CA ARG A 92 -7.25 2.96 -10.76
C ARG A 92 -8.15 1.80 -10.45
N LYS A 93 -7.60 0.77 -9.81
CA LYS A 93 -8.36 -0.36 -9.27
C LYS A 93 -8.39 -0.26 -7.75
N PHE A 94 -9.55 -0.42 -7.14
CA PHE A 94 -9.66 -0.46 -5.68
C PHE A 94 -8.88 -1.64 -5.11
N GLY A 95 -8.20 -1.41 -3.97
CA GLY A 95 -7.36 -2.41 -3.31
C GLY A 95 -5.99 -2.60 -3.96
N SER A 96 -5.68 -1.84 -5.03
CA SER A 96 -4.38 -1.89 -5.70
C SER A 96 -3.63 -0.56 -5.57
N PRO A 97 -2.38 -0.56 -5.10
CA PRO A 97 -1.48 0.58 -5.20
C PRO A 97 -0.93 0.79 -6.62
N SER A 98 -1.52 0.16 -7.61
CA SER A 98 -1.26 0.29 -9.05
C SER A 98 0.06 -0.35 -9.51
N PHE A 99 1.04 0.45 -9.94
CA PHE A 99 2.24 0.00 -10.63
C PHE A 99 3.52 0.38 -9.89
N PRO A 100 4.66 -0.26 -10.21
CA PRO A 100 5.95 0.20 -9.73
C PRO A 100 6.20 1.66 -10.09
N VAL A 101 6.61 2.45 -9.11
CA VAL A 101 7.06 3.83 -9.33
C VAL A 101 8.35 3.79 -10.12
N TYR A 102 8.54 4.75 -11.01
CA TYR A 102 9.74 4.84 -11.85
C TYR A 102 11.03 4.80 -11.01
N GLY A 103 11.93 3.93 -11.41
CA GLY A 103 13.18 3.65 -10.70
C GLY A 103 13.17 2.35 -9.89
N TYR A 104 12.01 1.73 -9.64
CA TYR A 104 11.92 0.42 -9.01
C TYR A 104 11.76 -0.71 -10.05
N ASP A 105 12.62 -1.72 -9.99
CA ASP A 105 12.43 -3.00 -10.66
C ASP A 105 11.80 -4.00 -9.68
N VAL A 106 10.46 -4.02 -9.65
CA VAL A 106 9.69 -4.86 -8.74
C VAL A 106 9.50 -6.25 -9.34
N ARG A 107 9.78 -7.28 -8.54
CA ARG A 107 9.60 -8.69 -8.87
C ARG A 107 8.66 -9.35 -7.86
N LEU A 108 7.83 -10.26 -8.32
CA LEU A 108 7.13 -11.21 -7.46
C LEU A 108 7.84 -12.56 -7.57
N VAL A 109 8.31 -13.08 -6.45
CA VAL A 109 9.07 -14.32 -6.44
C VAL A 109 8.30 -15.37 -5.64
N ASN A 110 8.02 -16.50 -6.25
CA ASN A 110 7.39 -17.62 -5.58
C ASN A 110 8.31 -18.16 -4.48
N GLU A 111 7.82 -18.16 -3.24
CA GLU A 111 8.61 -18.47 -2.04
C GLU A 111 9.13 -19.93 -2.06
N ALA A 112 8.35 -20.86 -2.63
CA ALA A 112 8.71 -22.27 -2.64
C ALA A 112 9.73 -22.65 -3.74
N THR A 113 9.63 -21.98 -4.90
CA THR A 113 10.44 -22.34 -6.08
C THR A 113 11.59 -21.37 -6.33
N GLY A 114 11.54 -20.14 -5.80
CA GLY A 114 12.48 -19.08 -6.09
C GLY A 114 12.37 -18.50 -7.51
N ALA A 115 11.40 -18.98 -8.31
CA ALA A 115 11.13 -18.46 -9.65
C ALA A 115 10.23 -17.21 -9.60
N ASP A 116 10.21 -16.43 -10.68
CA ASP A 116 9.28 -15.32 -10.79
C ASP A 116 7.84 -15.85 -10.86
N ALA A 117 6.95 -15.25 -10.07
CA ALA A 117 5.54 -15.61 -10.03
C ALA A 117 4.82 -15.16 -11.31
N GLY A 118 3.88 -15.97 -11.76
CA GLY A 118 3.02 -15.68 -12.89
C GLY A 118 1.90 -14.67 -12.59
N THR A 119 1.01 -14.48 -13.56
CA THR A 119 -0.20 -13.67 -13.39
C THR A 119 -1.12 -14.32 -12.35
N ASP A 120 -1.64 -13.50 -11.42
CA ASP A 120 -2.51 -13.90 -10.31
C ASP A 120 -1.86 -14.92 -9.33
N GLU A 121 -0.58 -15.22 -9.52
CA GLU A 121 0.18 -16.06 -8.61
C GLU A 121 0.74 -15.23 -7.44
N LYS A 122 0.60 -15.76 -6.21
CA LYS A 122 1.14 -15.17 -4.99
C LYS A 122 2.67 -15.32 -4.97
N GLY A 123 3.36 -14.20 -4.75
CA GLY A 123 4.81 -14.17 -4.58
C GLY A 123 5.24 -13.17 -3.53
N VAL A 124 6.47 -13.31 -3.05
CA VAL A 124 7.10 -12.28 -2.22
C VAL A 124 7.46 -11.09 -3.09
N LEU A 125 7.07 -9.91 -2.67
CA LEU A 125 7.40 -8.67 -3.36
C LEU A 125 8.87 -8.34 -3.09
N MET A 126 9.65 -8.31 -4.15
CA MET A 126 11.09 -8.08 -4.13
C MET A 126 11.45 -6.90 -5.01
N ILE A 127 12.58 -6.26 -4.73
CA ILE A 127 13.10 -5.18 -5.56
C ILE A 127 14.49 -5.59 -6.08
N ALA A 128 14.67 -5.59 -7.39
CA ALA A 128 15.98 -5.84 -7.99
C ALA A 128 16.85 -4.57 -7.92
N PRO A 129 18.12 -4.68 -7.48
CA PRO A 129 19.04 -3.55 -7.49
C PRO A 129 19.37 -3.06 -8.91
N PRO A 130 19.76 -1.77 -9.07
CA PRO A 130 20.06 -0.82 -8.01
C PRO A 130 18.81 -0.27 -7.35
N LEU A 131 18.82 -0.16 -6.01
CA LEU A 131 17.72 0.49 -5.30
C LEU A 131 17.74 2.00 -5.57
N PRO A 132 16.56 2.67 -5.66
CA PRO A 132 16.48 4.12 -5.77
C PRO A 132 17.21 4.85 -4.63
N PRO A 133 17.75 6.06 -4.87
CA PRO A 133 18.57 6.79 -3.89
C PRO A 133 17.89 7.10 -2.54
N GLY A 134 16.55 7.09 -2.49
CA GLY A 134 15.79 7.29 -1.25
C GLY A 134 15.74 6.08 -0.33
N CYS A 135 16.12 4.90 -0.83
CA CYS A 135 16.11 3.68 -0.04
C CYS A 135 17.22 3.68 1.02
N MET A 136 16.95 2.98 2.13
CA MET A 136 17.93 2.72 3.18
C MET A 136 19.16 2.02 2.57
N THR A 137 20.34 2.52 2.89
CA THR A 137 21.61 1.98 2.36
C THR A 137 22.26 1.00 3.30
N THR A 138 21.99 1.10 4.59
CA THR A 138 22.51 0.21 5.63
C THR A 138 21.78 0.41 6.96
N VAL A 139 22.05 -0.46 7.94
CA VAL A 139 21.73 -0.27 9.36
C VAL A 139 22.92 0.40 10.02
N TRP A 140 22.71 1.42 10.84
CA TRP A 140 23.80 2.16 11.49
C TRP A 140 24.72 1.23 12.27
N GLY A 141 25.98 1.22 11.87
CA GLY A 141 27.01 0.41 12.51
C GLY A 141 26.92 -1.11 12.30
N ASP A 142 26.05 -1.59 11.38
CA ASP A 142 25.85 -3.03 11.16
C ASP A 142 25.43 -3.33 9.71
N ASP A 143 26.37 -3.19 8.79
CA ASP A 143 26.15 -3.48 7.36
C ASP A 143 25.80 -4.95 7.11
N GLU A 144 26.40 -5.87 7.88
CA GLU A 144 26.14 -7.30 7.75
C GLU A 144 24.68 -7.63 8.07
N ARG A 145 24.12 -7.00 9.09
CA ARG A 145 22.69 -7.14 9.44
C ARG A 145 21.80 -6.66 8.31
N PHE A 146 22.13 -5.54 7.69
CA PHE A 146 21.37 -5.03 6.54
C PHE A 146 21.32 -6.05 5.40
N VAL A 147 22.50 -6.54 4.99
CA VAL A 147 22.58 -7.53 3.90
C VAL A 147 21.87 -8.82 4.29
N LYS A 148 22.13 -9.34 5.50
CA LYS A 148 21.51 -10.57 5.99
C LYS A 148 19.99 -10.45 6.10
N THR A 149 19.46 -9.31 6.52
CA THR A 149 18.01 -9.13 6.67
C THR A 149 17.33 -9.01 5.31
N TYR A 150 17.80 -8.12 4.46
CA TYR A 150 17.04 -7.72 3.29
C TYR A 150 17.43 -8.44 1.99
N PHE A 151 18.61 -9.10 1.92
CA PHE A 151 19.13 -9.70 0.67
C PHE A 151 19.41 -11.20 0.76
N SER A 152 19.03 -11.86 1.83
CA SER A 152 19.32 -13.28 2.02
C SER A 152 18.15 -14.22 1.77
N THR A 153 16.98 -13.71 1.41
CA THR A 153 15.76 -14.51 1.21
C THR A 153 15.96 -15.56 0.10
N PHE A 154 16.61 -15.20 -1.00
CA PHE A 154 16.92 -16.10 -2.10
C PHE A 154 18.43 -16.11 -2.35
N ARG A 155 19.10 -17.26 -2.10
CA ARG A 155 20.56 -17.36 -2.11
C ARG A 155 21.22 -17.02 -3.45
N ASP A 156 20.55 -17.36 -4.54
CA ASP A 156 21.07 -17.22 -5.89
C ASP A 156 20.61 -15.94 -6.60
N ARG A 157 19.89 -15.08 -5.88
CA ARG A 157 19.32 -13.84 -6.42
C ARG A 157 19.57 -12.67 -5.47
N MET A 158 20.29 -11.66 -5.93
CA MET A 158 20.45 -10.43 -5.17
C MET A 158 19.18 -9.58 -5.33
N LEU A 159 18.21 -9.79 -4.44
CA LEU A 159 16.95 -9.07 -4.42
C LEU A 159 16.69 -8.54 -3.02
N TYR A 160 16.27 -7.28 -2.91
CA TYR A 160 15.81 -6.69 -1.66
C TYR A 160 14.42 -7.25 -1.34
N SER A 161 14.25 -7.84 -0.16
CA SER A 161 12.96 -8.36 0.32
C SER A 161 12.18 -7.29 1.06
N THR A 162 10.93 -7.09 0.66
CA THR A 162 10.00 -6.24 1.39
C THR A 162 9.33 -6.98 2.55
N PHE A 163 9.42 -8.31 2.59
CA PHE A 163 8.67 -9.18 3.50
C PHE A 163 7.15 -9.05 3.34
N ASP A 164 6.67 -8.63 2.19
CA ASP A 164 5.26 -8.59 1.88
C ASP A 164 4.94 -9.55 0.74
N TRP A 165 3.79 -10.23 0.82
CA TRP A 165 3.24 -10.94 -0.31
C TRP A 165 2.41 -10.01 -1.19
N ALA A 166 2.44 -10.31 -2.48
CA ALA A 166 1.58 -9.65 -3.45
C ALA A 166 1.20 -10.61 -4.58
N THR A 167 0.18 -10.22 -5.34
CA THR A 167 -0.14 -10.77 -6.65
C THR A 167 -0.06 -9.66 -7.69
N ARG A 168 0.02 -10.04 -8.97
CA ARG A 168 -0.07 -9.12 -10.09
C ARG A 168 -1.08 -9.65 -11.08
N ASP A 169 -2.12 -8.88 -11.36
CA ASP A 169 -3.16 -9.29 -12.29
C ASP A 169 -2.70 -9.23 -13.77
N LYS A 170 -3.57 -9.69 -14.66
CA LYS A 170 -3.31 -9.70 -16.11
C LYS A 170 -3.09 -8.33 -16.74
N ASP A 171 -3.57 -7.26 -16.08
CA ASP A 171 -3.42 -5.89 -16.54
C ASP A 171 -2.18 -5.21 -15.92
N GLY A 172 -1.42 -5.94 -15.10
CA GLY A 172 -0.17 -5.51 -14.47
C GLY A 172 -0.33 -4.82 -13.12
N TYR A 173 -1.55 -4.73 -12.57
CA TYR A 173 -1.79 -4.12 -11.26
C TYR A 173 -1.34 -5.05 -10.14
N TYR A 174 -0.67 -4.48 -9.16
CA TYR A 174 -0.23 -5.19 -7.96
C TYR A 174 -1.29 -5.12 -6.86
N PHE A 175 -1.41 -6.19 -6.10
CA PHE A 175 -2.26 -6.28 -4.90
C PHE A 175 -1.42 -6.82 -3.76
N VAL A 176 -1.17 -5.99 -2.74
CA VAL A 176 -0.38 -6.38 -1.57
C VAL A 176 -1.28 -7.14 -0.59
N LEU A 177 -0.87 -8.34 -0.23
CA LEU A 177 -1.70 -9.28 0.55
C LEU A 177 -1.38 -9.30 2.05
N GLY A 178 -0.23 -8.75 2.45
CA GLY A 178 0.23 -8.70 3.85
C GLY A 178 1.63 -9.26 4.02
N ARG A 179 2.07 -9.32 5.28
CA ARG A 179 3.45 -9.68 5.67
C ARG A 179 3.72 -11.16 5.53
N THR A 180 4.95 -11.52 5.12
CA THR A 180 5.40 -12.92 5.08
C THR A 180 5.76 -13.47 6.46
N ASP A 181 6.04 -12.59 7.41
CA ASP A 181 6.39 -12.90 8.81
C ASP A 181 5.19 -12.80 9.77
N ASP A 182 4.07 -12.26 9.32
CA ASP A 182 2.82 -12.14 10.08
C ASP A 182 1.80 -13.16 9.58
N VAL A 183 2.02 -14.44 9.93
CA VAL A 183 1.23 -15.56 9.43
C VAL A 183 0.74 -16.48 10.55
N ILE A 184 -0.48 -16.95 10.38
CA ILE A 184 -1.08 -17.96 11.22
C ILE A 184 -0.95 -19.33 10.52
N ASN A 185 -0.35 -20.29 11.21
CA ASN A 185 -0.23 -21.65 10.70
C ASN A 185 -1.43 -22.49 11.15
N VAL A 186 -2.24 -22.90 10.20
CA VAL A 186 -3.40 -23.76 10.44
C VAL A 186 -3.23 -25.06 9.64
N ALA A 187 -3.02 -26.18 10.32
CA ALA A 187 -2.88 -27.50 9.69
C ALA A 187 -1.88 -27.55 8.52
N GLY A 188 -0.78 -26.79 8.61
CA GLY A 188 0.25 -26.71 7.57
C GLY A 188 0.00 -25.65 6.49
N HIS A 189 -1.11 -24.93 6.55
CA HIS A 189 -1.37 -23.79 5.69
C HIS A 189 -0.96 -22.48 6.37
N ARG A 190 -0.23 -21.63 5.65
CA ARG A 190 0.16 -20.28 6.09
C ARG A 190 -0.89 -19.29 5.61
N LEU A 191 -1.69 -18.78 6.54
CA LEU A 191 -2.71 -17.76 6.28
C LEU A 191 -2.16 -16.40 6.73
N GLY A 192 -2.24 -15.40 5.86
CA GLY A 192 -1.96 -14.02 6.23
C GLY A 192 -3.08 -13.48 7.13
N THR A 193 -2.74 -12.70 8.14
CA THR A 193 -3.72 -12.04 9.01
C THR A 193 -4.71 -11.23 8.20
N ARG A 194 -4.24 -10.51 7.19
CA ARG A 194 -5.07 -9.72 6.28
C ARG A 194 -6.12 -10.55 5.53
N GLU A 195 -5.77 -11.74 5.05
CA GLU A 195 -6.73 -12.62 4.35
C GLU A 195 -7.92 -12.96 5.26
N ILE A 196 -7.65 -13.17 6.54
CA ILE A 196 -8.68 -13.44 7.56
C ILE A 196 -9.48 -12.17 7.85
N GLU A 197 -8.80 -11.04 8.04
CA GLU A 197 -9.43 -9.75 8.29
C GLU A 197 -10.39 -9.36 7.18
N GLU A 198 -9.97 -9.47 5.91
CA GLU A 198 -10.81 -9.16 4.75
C GLU A 198 -12.04 -10.08 4.67
N ALA A 199 -11.86 -11.38 4.92
CA ALA A 199 -12.96 -12.34 4.92
C ALA A 199 -14.00 -12.03 6.02
N VAL A 200 -13.54 -11.65 7.22
CA VAL A 200 -14.42 -11.28 8.36
C VAL A 200 -15.06 -9.91 8.13
N GLN A 201 -14.29 -8.95 7.62
CA GLN A 201 -14.77 -7.58 7.34
C GLN A 201 -15.87 -7.56 6.26
N ALA A 202 -15.91 -8.54 5.37
CA ALA A 202 -16.96 -8.67 4.35
C ALA A 202 -18.35 -8.90 4.95
N HIS A 203 -18.45 -9.33 6.21
CA HIS A 203 -19.73 -9.51 6.87
C HIS A 203 -20.32 -8.18 7.33
N SER A 204 -21.56 -7.88 6.95
CA SER A 204 -22.24 -6.59 7.20
C SER A 204 -22.39 -6.19 8.67
N GLY A 205 -22.34 -7.14 9.59
CA GLY A 205 -22.40 -6.91 11.04
C GLY A 205 -21.05 -6.60 11.69
N VAL A 206 -19.94 -6.62 10.92
CA VAL A 206 -18.60 -6.35 11.44
C VAL A 206 -18.22 -4.90 11.14
N ALA A 207 -17.95 -4.15 12.19
CA ALA A 207 -17.54 -2.75 12.08
C ALA A 207 -16.02 -2.61 11.91
N GLU A 208 -15.24 -3.50 12.55
CA GLU A 208 -13.79 -3.50 12.56
C GLU A 208 -13.30 -4.89 12.99
N VAL A 209 -12.20 -5.34 12.43
CA VAL A 209 -11.56 -6.62 12.72
C VAL A 209 -10.04 -6.42 12.83
N ALA A 210 -9.42 -7.16 13.73
CA ALA A 210 -7.98 -7.31 13.85
C ALA A 210 -7.67 -8.78 14.18
N VAL A 211 -6.67 -9.36 13.53
CA VAL A 211 -6.23 -10.77 13.67
C VAL A 211 -4.79 -10.81 14.16
#